data_8fa411440784455b3c4a86c338b1860c
#
_entry.id   8fa411440784455b3c4a86c338b1860c
#
_cell.length_a   1.000
_cell.length_b   1.000
_cell.length_c   1.000
_cell.angle_alpha   90.00
_cell.angle_beta   90.00
_cell.angle_gamma   90.00
#
_symmetry.space_group_name_H-M   'P 1'
#
loop_
_entity.id
_entity.type
_entity.pdbx_description
1 polymer ?
#
loop_
_entity_poly.entity_id
_entity_poly.type
_entity_poly.pdbx_seq_one_letter_code
_entity_poly.pdbx_strand_id
1 'polypeptide(L)'
;MVDINVAASTFHRLIDYIENIGLDLDAIAAAADVDVADLSLLDENTPLSSIKYSALYRELVKAMQKTNPHVPWAGGLGTESFEMMCYALMGCTTLGEALERAQRFEKMMRPLTGRQLSLDVGSDQASLHYSFDTQNVSTLFVPPSWKLAGTFDTVTMASGLLVWHAFCGWLTGHSIQAICVEVSRPSIGASYASNMEEMLGCPITFDSAANRIVFPRDTLDLRVVQNTASLQLFLDTTVFQLSMIERQPNSAAEAIKQLIGYDFKTGVPSFSEIAHRLHMSESSLRRRLLKEKISYQLIKDEMRCKLAIECLNDPSRKINDIADELGFTEPSSFVRSFRHWTGHTPKAYRQEVLKLKSIDAA
;
A
#
# COMPACT_ATOMS: atom_id res chain seq x y z
N MET A 1 10.44 5.22 -14.37
CA MET A 1 9.19 5.08 -13.59
C MET A 1 9.23 3.69 -13.02
N VAL A 2 9.27 3.51 -11.71
CA VAL A 2 9.28 2.15 -11.14
C VAL A 2 7.83 1.71 -11.10
N ASP A 3 7.46 0.84 -12.03
CA ASP A 3 6.17 0.15 -11.97
C ASP A 3 6.28 -0.91 -10.86
N ILE A 4 5.43 -0.79 -9.86
CA ILE A 4 5.39 -1.73 -8.74
C ILE A 4 4.32 -2.76 -9.06
N ASN A 5 4.59 -4.01 -8.76
CA ASN A 5 3.69 -5.10 -9.09
C ASN A 5 2.61 -5.28 -8.03
N VAL A 6 1.39 -5.45 -8.50
CA VAL A 6 0.19 -5.79 -7.72
C VAL A 6 -0.23 -7.20 -8.11
N ALA A 7 -0.62 -8.03 -7.14
CA ALA A 7 -1.11 -9.38 -7.44
C ALA A 7 -2.42 -9.33 -8.27
N ALA A 8 -2.57 -10.23 -9.23
CA ALA A 8 -3.77 -10.33 -10.07
C ALA A 8 -5.05 -10.48 -9.24
N SER A 9 -5.00 -11.15 -8.08
CA SER A 9 -6.12 -11.26 -7.14
C SER A 9 -6.68 -9.90 -6.68
N THR A 10 -5.86 -8.84 -6.69
CA THR A 10 -6.31 -7.49 -6.35
C THR A 10 -7.14 -6.88 -7.49
N PHE A 11 -6.77 -7.14 -8.74
CA PHE A 11 -7.57 -6.78 -9.91
C PHE A 11 -8.88 -7.56 -9.94
N HIS A 12 -8.84 -8.88 -9.69
CA HIS A 12 -10.05 -9.71 -9.67
C HIS A 12 -11.07 -9.17 -8.66
N ARG A 13 -10.64 -8.83 -7.44
CA ARG A 13 -11.53 -8.23 -6.44
C ARG A 13 -12.15 -6.90 -6.89
N LEU A 14 -11.39 -6.08 -7.61
CA LEU A 14 -11.91 -4.82 -8.13
C LEU A 14 -12.92 -5.05 -9.27
N ILE A 15 -12.64 -5.99 -10.16
CA ILE A 15 -13.55 -6.42 -11.24
C ILE A 15 -14.84 -6.98 -10.65
N ASP A 16 -14.73 -7.93 -9.72
CA ASP A 16 -15.90 -8.48 -9.02
C ASP A 16 -16.75 -7.39 -8.36
N TYR A 17 -16.10 -6.38 -7.78
CA TYR A 17 -16.81 -5.24 -7.21
C TYR A 17 -17.57 -4.45 -8.28
N ILE A 18 -16.93 -4.12 -9.42
CA ILE A 18 -17.54 -3.37 -10.53
C ILE A 18 -18.80 -4.11 -11.05
N GLU A 19 -18.68 -5.43 -11.25
CA GLU A 19 -19.79 -6.28 -11.69
C GLU A 19 -20.92 -6.33 -10.65
N ASN A 20 -20.58 -6.51 -9.38
CA ASN A 20 -21.55 -6.61 -8.29
C ASN A 20 -22.36 -5.33 -8.07
N ILE A 21 -21.80 -4.16 -8.40
CA ILE A 21 -22.54 -2.88 -8.34
C ILE A 21 -23.24 -2.53 -9.65
N GLY A 22 -23.13 -3.38 -10.68
CA GLY A 22 -23.84 -3.26 -11.94
C GLY A 22 -23.35 -2.11 -12.84
N LEU A 23 -22.10 -1.70 -12.73
CA LEU A 23 -21.48 -0.77 -13.65
C LEU A 23 -20.93 -1.49 -14.89
N ASP A 24 -20.81 -0.77 -15.98
CA ASP A 24 -20.30 -1.27 -17.26
C ASP A 24 -18.79 -1.53 -17.16
N LEU A 25 -18.43 -2.80 -16.88
CA LEU A 25 -17.04 -3.23 -16.72
C LEU A 25 -16.24 -3.03 -18.02
N ASP A 26 -16.84 -3.34 -19.18
CA ASP A 26 -16.14 -3.24 -20.46
C ASP A 26 -15.78 -1.79 -20.79
N ALA A 27 -16.72 -0.86 -20.55
CA ALA A 27 -16.47 0.57 -20.75
C ALA A 27 -15.40 1.10 -19.76
N ILE A 28 -15.43 0.68 -18.50
CA ILE A 28 -14.46 1.09 -17.47
C ILE A 28 -13.07 0.54 -17.80
N ALA A 29 -12.98 -0.74 -18.16
CA ALA A 29 -11.72 -1.41 -18.49
C ALA A 29 -11.07 -0.83 -19.76
N ALA A 30 -11.88 -0.61 -20.80
CA ALA A 30 -11.42 0.03 -22.03
C ALA A 30 -10.88 1.44 -21.79
N ALA A 31 -11.53 2.26 -20.94
CA ALA A 31 -11.05 3.58 -20.57
C ALA A 31 -9.74 3.54 -19.76
N ALA A 32 -9.49 2.46 -19.04
CA ALA A 32 -8.27 2.23 -18.26
C ALA A 32 -7.14 1.55 -19.03
N ASP A 33 -7.34 1.18 -20.29
CA ASP A 33 -6.43 0.35 -21.10
C ASP A 33 -6.10 -0.99 -20.41
N VAL A 34 -7.14 -1.68 -19.92
CA VAL A 34 -7.04 -2.97 -19.22
C VAL A 34 -7.87 -3.99 -19.97
N ASP A 35 -7.23 -5.13 -20.33
CA ASP A 35 -7.92 -6.28 -20.93
C ASP A 35 -8.41 -7.23 -19.83
N VAL A 36 -9.72 -7.28 -19.64
CA VAL A 36 -10.37 -8.13 -18.62
C VAL A 36 -10.26 -9.60 -18.96
N ALA A 37 -10.29 -9.96 -20.26
CA ALA A 37 -10.20 -11.35 -20.69
C ALA A 37 -8.82 -11.93 -20.36
N ASP A 38 -7.76 -11.18 -20.63
CA ASP A 38 -6.40 -11.57 -20.27
C ASP A 38 -6.24 -11.71 -18.75
N LEU A 39 -6.80 -10.76 -17.97
CA LEU A 39 -6.71 -10.78 -16.50
C LEU A 39 -7.37 -12.02 -15.90
N SER A 40 -8.53 -12.45 -16.43
CA SER A 40 -9.29 -13.58 -15.91
C SER A 40 -8.57 -14.93 -16.07
N LEU A 41 -7.57 -15.00 -16.95
CA LEU A 41 -6.77 -16.20 -17.20
C LEU A 41 -5.51 -16.29 -16.32
N LEU A 42 -5.21 -15.26 -15.53
CA LEU A 42 -3.99 -15.20 -14.74
C LEU A 42 -4.17 -15.82 -13.36
N ASP A 43 -3.12 -16.46 -12.87
CA ASP A 43 -3.05 -16.94 -11.49
C ASP A 43 -3.12 -15.77 -10.50
N GLU A 44 -3.76 -15.99 -9.34
CA GLU A 44 -3.99 -14.96 -8.30
C GLU A 44 -2.73 -14.19 -7.88
N ASN A 45 -1.57 -14.84 -7.91
CA ASN A 45 -0.29 -14.24 -7.51
C ASN A 45 0.50 -13.64 -8.67
N THR A 46 -0.03 -13.67 -9.90
CA THR A 46 0.67 -13.08 -11.05
C THR A 46 0.89 -11.59 -10.83
N PRO A 47 2.15 -11.11 -10.95
CA PRO A 47 2.46 -9.71 -10.75
C PRO A 47 1.99 -8.86 -11.94
N LEU A 48 1.24 -7.80 -11.68
CA LEU A 48 0.69 -6.86 -12.66
C LEU A 48 1.05 -5.42 -12.31
N SER A 49 1.03 -4.55 -13.32
CA SER A 49 1.32 -3.12 -13.17
C SER A 49 0.40 -2.41 -12.18
N SER A 50 0.96 -1.76 -11.17
CA SER A 50 0.22 -0.90 -10.24
C SER A 50 -0.40 0.32 -10.92
N ILE A 51 0.22 0.79 -12.01
CA ILE A 51 -0.29 1.90 -12.80
C ILE A 51 -1.60 1.51 -13.46
N LYS A 52 -1.68 0.30 -14.04
CA LYS A 52 -2.91 -0.24 -14.62
C LYS A 52 -4.02 -0.41 -13.57
N TYR A 53 -3.65 -0.92 -12.38
CA TYR A 53 -4.60 -1.01 -11.27
C TYR A 53 -5.16 0.37 -10.88
N SER A 54 -4.30 1.37 -10.72
CA SER A 54 -4.69 2.73 -10.37
C SER A 54 -5.53 3.38 -11.46
N ALA A 55 -5.25 3.09 -12.74
CA ALA A 55 -6.06 3.57 -13.86
C ALA A 55 -7.47 2.97 -13.81
N LEU A 56 -7.58 1.64 -13.64
CA LEU A 56 -8.87 0.94 -13.52
C LEU A 56 -9.70 1.49 -12.34
N TYR A 57 -9.07 1.69 -11.18
CA TYR A 57 -9.73 2.26 -10.01
C TYR A 57 -10.22 3.70 -10.27
N ARG A 58 -9.43 4.55 -10.91
CA ARG A 58 -9.84 5.93 -11.24
C ARG A 58 -11.03 5.96 -12.20
N GLU A 59 -11.04 5.11 -13.21
CA GLU A 59 -12.18 5.04 -14.14
C GLU A 59 -13.43 4.51 -13.46
N LEU A 60 -13.31 3.53 -12.56
CA LEU A 60 -14.39 3.11 -11.67
C LEU A 60 -14.95 4.30 -10.86
N VAL A 61 -14.08 5.05 -10.18
CA VAL A 61 -14.49 6.20 -9.35
C VAL A 61 -15.19 7.26 -10.21
N LYS A 62 -14.71 7.56 -11.41
CA LYS A 62 -15.38 8.46 -12.35
C LYS A 62 -16.76 7.96 -12.77
N ALA A 63 -16.89 6.66 -13.03
CA ALA A 63 -18.18 6.05 -13.36
C ALA A 63 -19.17 6.14 -12.18
N MET A 64 -18.70 5.87 -10.96
CA MET A 64 -19.48 6.05 -9.74
C MET A 64 -19.92 7.51 -9.55
N GLN A 65 -19.04 8.48 -9.73
CA GLN A 65 -19.34 9.91 -9.58
C GLN A 65 -20.40 10.43 -10.58
N LYS A 66 -20.50 9.81 -11.78
CA LYS A 66 -21.58 10.13 -12.75
C LYS A 66 -22.95 9.72 -12.20
N THR A 67 -23.00 8.69 -11.35
CA THR A 67 -24.24 8.18 -10.76
C THR A 67 -24.58 8.90 -9.45
N ASN A 68 -23.55 9.09 -8.59
CA ASN A 68 -23.70 9.75 -7.29
C ASN A 68 -22.33 10.37 -6.88
N PRO A 69 -22.27 11.67 -6.52
CA PRO A 69 -21.03 12.32 -6.13
C PRO A 69 -20.47 11.80 -4.80
N HIS A 70 -21.30 11.17 -3.95
CA HIS A 70 -20.89 10.58 -2.68
C HIS A 70 -20.25 9.20 -2.90
N VAL A 71 -18.96 9.20 -3.24
CA VAL A 71 -18.19 7.95 -3.37
C VAL A 71 -17.72 7.51 -1.99
N PRO A 72 -18.13 6.32 -1.52
CA PRO A 72 -17.98 5.94 -0.11
C PRO A 72 -16.58 5.44 0.28
N TRP A 73 -15.69 5.27 -0.67
CA TRP A 73 -14.45 4.54 -0.44
C TRP A 73 -13.25 5.45 -0.17
N ALA A 74 -12.35 4.91 0.65
CA ALA A 74 -10.97 5.33 0.79
C ALA A 74 -10.80 6.86 0.91
N GLY A 75 -11.56 7.52 1.75
CA GLY A 75 -11.41 8.95 1.98
C GLY A 75 -11.61 9.84 0.73
N GLY A 76 -12.22 9.29 -0.33
CA GLY A 76 -12.42 9.97 -1.61
C GLY A 76 -11.25 9.83 -2.59
N LEU A 77 -10.36 8.89 -2.33
CA LEU A 77 -9.24 8.55 -3.20
C LEU A 77 -9.71 8.35 -4.65
N GLY A 78 -9.01 8.95 -5.61
CA GLY A 78 -9.35 8.90 -7.03
C GLY A 78 -10.47 9.86 -7.48
N THR A 79 -11.09 10.61 -6.57
CA THR A 79 -12.03 11.67 -6.93
C THR A 79 -11.32 12.96 -7.27
N GLU A 80 -11.94 13.79 -8.14
CA GLU A 80 -11.42 15.11 -8.49
C GLU A 80 -11.29 16.03 -7.25
N SER A 81 -12.21 15.92 -6.29
CA SER A 81 -12.14 16.69 -5.05
C SER A 81 -10.92 16.31 -4.20
N PHE A 82 -10.54 15.02 -4.15
CA PHE A 82 -9.31 14.59 -3.48
C PHE A 82 -8.07 15.12 -4.19
N GLU A 83 -8.04 15.06 -5.52
CA GLU A 83 -6.96 15.63 -6.32
C GLU A 83 -6.78 17.13 -6.07
N MET A 84 -7.85 17.92 -6.12
CA MET A 84 -7.81 19.37 -5.86
C MET A 84 -7.37 19.67 -4.42
N MET A 85 -7.78 18.88 -3.46
CA MET A 85 -7.27 18.98 -2.10
C MET A 85 -5.76 18.77 -2.05
N CYS A 86 -5.25 17.71 -2.69
CA CYS A 86 -3.81 17.45 -2.73
C CYS A 86 -3.02 18.64 -3.29
N TYR A 87 -3.48 19.26 -4.40
CA TYR A 87 -2.86 20.49 -4.92
C TYR A 87 -2.89 21.64 -3.91
N ALA A 88 -3.99 21.81 -3.17
CA ALA A 88 -4.10 22.85 -2.16
C ALA A 88 -3.11 22.67 -1.01
N LEU A 89 -2.66 21.41 -0.72
CA LEU A 89 -1.74 21.11 0.37
C LEU A 89 -0.26 21.30 -0.01
N MET A 90 0.08 21.36 -1.29
CA MET A 90 1.49 21.41 -1.75
C MET A 90 2.26 22.66 -1.31
N GLY A 91 1.58 23.70 -0.85
CA GLY A 91 2.22 24.90 -0.31
C GLY A 91 2.40 24.91 1.20
N CYS A 92 2.03 23.82 1.89
CA CYS A 92 2.15 23.71 3.35
C CYS A 92 3.58 23.34 3.75
N THR A 93 4.03 23.85 4.90
CA THR A 93 5.38 23.60 5.43
C THR A 93 5.40 22.46 6.43
N THR A 94 4.33 22.30 7.19
CA THR A 94 4.21 21.24 8.21
C THR A 94 2.95 20.41 8.01
N LEU A 95 2.93 19.22 8.62
CA LEU A 95 1.76 18.34 8.62
C LEU A 95 0.56 19.03 9.28
N GLY A 96 0.78 19.74 10.37
CA GLY A 96 -0.28 20.50 11.06
C GLY A 96 -0.94 21.53 10.14
N GLU A 97 -0.14 22.34 9.42
CA GLU A 97 -0.66 23.30 8.44
C GLU A 97 -1.45 22.59 7.32
N ALA A 98 -0.94 21.45 6.85
CA ALA A 98 -1.60 20.67 5.81
C ALA A 98 -2.96 20.11 6.30
N LEU A 99 -3.03 19.56 7.51
CA LEU A 99 -4.27 19.03 8.08
C LEU A 99 -5.30 20.14 8.38
N GLU A 100 -4.88 21.29 8.87
CA GLU A 100 -5.77 22.46 9.03
C GLU A 100 -6.34 22.92 7.69
N ARG A 101 -5.53 22.94 6.63
CA ARG A 101 -5.96 23.30 5.30
C ARG A 101 -6.90 22.25 4.69
N ALA A 102 -6.59 20.97 4.88
CA ALA A 102 -7.45 19.85 4.48
C ALA A 102 -8.82 19.91 5.19
N GLN A 103 -8.84 20.20 6.50
CA GLN A 103 -10.08 20.38 7.26
C GLN A 103 -10.96 21.48 6.67
N ARG A 104 -10.36 22.63 6.30
CA ARG A 104 -11.11 23.74 5.67
C ARG A 104 -11.65 23.34 4.30
N PHE A 105 -10.85 22.61 3.50
CA PHE A 105 -11.25 22.10 2.20
C PHE A 105 -12.43 21.13 2.32
N GLU A 106 -12.31 20.11 3.16
CA GLU A 106 -13.37 19.11 3.36
C GLU A 106 -14.65 19.74 3.95
N LYS A 107 -14.53 20.74 4.84
CA LYS A 107 -15.68 21.50 5.31
C LYS A 107 -16.41 22.21 4.19
N MET A 108 -15.69 22.81 3.24
CA MET A 108 -16.27 23.49 2.08
C MET A 108 -16.90 22.47 1.10
N MET A 109 -16.25 21.33 0.89
CA MET A 109 -16.69 20.31 -0.05
C MET A 109 -17.73 19.33 0.52
N ARG A 110 -17.98 19.35 1.83
CA ARG A 110 -18.89 18.42 2.51
C ARG A 110 -20.25 18.24 1.84
N PRO A 111 -20.95 19.29 1.38
CA PRO A 111 -22.24 19.13 0.71
C PRO A 111 -22.19 18.28 -0.56
N LEU A 112 -21.04 18.25 -1.23
CA LEU A 112 -20.82 17.49 -2.47
C LEU A 112 -20.23 16.11 -2.23
N THR A 113 -19.42 15.94 -1.19
CA THR A 113 -18.64 14.71 -0.97
C THR A 113 -19.14 13.86 0.19
N GLY A 114 -19.91 14.43 1.10
CA GLY A 114 -20.34 13.78 2.33
C GLY A 114 -19.21 13.59 3.36
N ARG A 115 -17.97 13.98 3.05
CA ARG A 115 -16.81 13.81 3.93
C ARG A 115 -16.67 14.97 4.89
N GLN A 116 -16.13 14.67 6.07
CA GLN A 116 -15.74 15.65 7.05
C GLN A 116 -14.45 15.25 7.72
N LEU A 117 -13.56 16.21 7.87
CA LEU A 117 -12.30 16.09 8.59
C LEU A 117 -12.24 17.16 9.67
N SER A 118 -11.72 16.82 10.85
CA SER A 118 -11.38 17.81 11.88
C SER A 118 -10.13 17.39 12.65
N LEU A 119 -9.35 18.40 13.04
CA LEU A 119 -8.11 18.23 13.80
C LEU A 119 -8.30 18.84 15.19
N ASP A 120 -8.15 18.02 16.21
CA ASP A 120 -8.12 18.46 17.61
C ASP A 120 -6.68 18.38 18.12
N VAL A 121 -6.19 19.47 18.71
CA VAL A 121 -4.80 19.58 19.19
C VAL A 121 -4.80 19.79 20.69
N GLY A 122 -4.34 18.78 21.42
CA GLY A 122 -4.09 18.83 22.86
C GLY A 122 -2.64 19.21 23.20
N SER A 123 -2.29 19.13 24.49
CA SER A 123 -0.93 19.42 24.96
C SER A 123 0.10 18.40 24.48
N ASP A 124 -0.21 17.11 24.55
CA ASP A 124 0.71 15.99 24.31
C ASP A 124 0.33 15.16 23.10
N GLN A 125 -0.93 15.23 22.69
CA GLN A 125 -1.50 14.43 21.61
C GLN A 125 -2.34 15.29 20.69
N ALA A 126 -2.46 14.85 19.43
CA ALA A 126 -3.41 15.38 18.47
C ALA A 126 -4.30 14.26 17.94
N SER A 127 -5.51 14.60 17.55
CA SER A 127 -6.49 13.66 17.00
C SER A 127 -7.03 14.15 15.67
N LEU A 128 -6.90 13.33 14.63
CA LEU A 128 -7.52 13.57 13.34
C LEU A 128 -8.82 12.78 13.25
N HIS A 129 -9.94 13.48 13.28
CA HIS A 129 -11.27 12.89 13.15
C HIS A 129 -11.70 12.84 11.70
N TYR A 130 -12.29 11.73 11.31
CA TYR A 130 -12.86 11.53 9.99
C TYR A 130 -14.29 11.00 10.09
N SER A 131 -15.20 11.53 9.29
CA SER A 131 -16.53 10.99 9.12
C SER A 131 -17.01 11.12 7.68
N PHE A 132 -17.94 10.27 7.31
CA PHE A 132 -18.56 10.24 6.00
C PHE A 132 -20.08 10.02 6.14
N ASP A 133 -20.85 10.74 5.35
CA ASP A 133 -22.31 10.61 5.31
C ASP A 133 -22.71 9.39 4.47
N THR A 134 -22.92 8.26 5.13
CA THR A 134 -23.32 7.00 4.50
C THR A 134 -24.78 6.97 4.06
N GLN A 135 -25.63 7.91 4.53
CA GLN A 135 -27.06 7.93 4.22
C GLN A 135 -27.35 8.43 2.80
N ASN A 136 -26.47 9.26 2.26
CA ASN A 136 -26.61 9.85 0.92
C ASN A 136 -25.86 9.06 -0.17
N VAL A 137 -25.29 7.90 0.15
CA VAL A 137 -24.63 7.03 -0.81
C VAL A 137 -25.67 6.28 -1.64
N SER A 138 -25.39 6.14 -2.94
CA SER A 138 -26.20 5.27 -3.79
C SER A 138 -26.16 3.83 -3.27
N THR A 139 -27.34 3.24 -3.09
CA THR A 139 -27.45 1.82 -2.68
C THR A 139 -26.82 0.85 -3.70
N LEU A 140 -26.59 1.31 -4.93
CA LEU A 140 -25.88 0.57 -5.97
C LEU A 140 -24.41 0.32 -5.58
N PHE A 141 -23.76 1.28 -4.89
CA PHE A 141 -22.37 1.16 -4.49
C PHE A 141 -22.13 0.24 -3.31
N VAL A 142 -23.19 -0.25 -2.68
CA VAL A 142 -23.09 -1.13 -1.51
C VAL A 142 -23.27 -2.58 -1.96
N PRO A 143 -22.22 -3.42 -1.95
CA PRO A 143 -22.34 -4.82 -2.29
C PRO A 143 -23.43 -5.51 -1.44
N PRO A 144 -24.21 -6.44 -2.00
CA PRO A 144 -25.26 -7.14 -1.25
C PRO A 144 -24.77 -7.78 0.05
N SER A 145 -23.55 -8.32 0.05
CA SER A 145 -22.90 -8.92 1.23
C SER A 145 -22.61 -7.92 2.35
N TRP A 146 -22.55 -6.62 2.05
CA TRP A 146 -22.23 -5.55 3.01
C TRP A 146 -23.46 -4.83 3.55
N LYS A 147 -24.64 -5.10 2.99
CA LYS A 147 -25.93 -4.57 3.49
C LYS A 147 -26.32 -5.16 4.85
N LEU A 148 -25.66 -6.25 5.26
CA LEU A 148 -25.90 -6.91 6.53
C LEU A 148 -25.08 -6.25 7.66
N ALA A 149 -25.76 -5.95 8.79
CA ALA A 149 -25.16 -5.65 10.10
C ALA A 149 -24.14 -4.51 10.17
N GLY A 150 -24.32 -3.40 9.45
CA GLY A 150 -23.44 -2.22 9.60
C GLY A 150 -22.04 -2.38 8.99
N THR A 151 -21.77 -3.46 8.26
CA THR A 151 -20.48 -3.72 7.60
C THR A 151 -20.05 -2.56 6.71
N PHE A 152 -20.99 -2.02 5.92
CA PHE A 152 -20.73 -0.89 5.04
C PHE A 152 -20.22 0.34 5.78
N ASP A 153 -20.90 0.73 6.86
CA ASP A 153 -20.51 1.89 7.66
C ASP A 153 -19.13 1.70 8.30
N THR A 154 -18.87 0.50 8.83
CA THR A 154 -17.57 0.18 9.44
C THR A 154 -16.44 0.27 8.43
N VAL A 155 -16.60 -0.38 7.26
CA VAL A 155 -15.57 -0.35 6.20
C VAL A 155 -15.33 1.07 5.70
N THR A 156 -16.40 1.85 5.48
CA THR A 156 -16.29 3.23 5.00
C THR A 156 -15.52 4.12 5.98
N MET A 157 -15.81 4.01 7.28
CA MET A 157 -15.12 4.80 8.30
C MET A 157 -13.67 4.36 8.47
N ALA A 158 -13.44 3.07 8.61
CA ALA A 158 -12.10 2.52 8.82
C ALA A 158 -11.19 2.76 7.61
N SER A 159 -11.67 2.56 6.38
CA SER A 159 -10.88 2.83 5.17
C SER A 159 -10.55 4.32 5.01
N GLY A 160 -11.45 5.22 5.41
CA GLY A 160 -11.16 6.65 5.42
C GLY A 160 -10.04 7.03 6.38
N LEU A 161 -10.05 6.49 7.61
CA LEU A 161 -8.97 6.69 8.58
C LEU A 161 -7.65 6.12 8.06
N LEU A 162 -7.68 4.92 7.47
CA LEU A 162 -6.51 4.28 6.89
C LEU A 162 -5.87 5.15 5.80
N VAL A 163 -6.67 5.67 4.87
CA VAL A 163 -6.18 6.57 3.82
C VAL A 163 -5.59 7.85 4.40
N TRP A 164 -6.22 8.45 5.40
CA TRP A 164 -5.68 9.65 6.04
C TRP A 164 -4.38 9.38 6.77
N HIS A 165 -4.26 8.24 7.48
CA HIS A 165 -3.01 7.82 8.11
C HIS A 165 -1.88 7.69 7.07
N ALA A 166 -2.15 6.94 6.00
CA ALA A 166 -1.20 6.71 4.93
C ALA A 166 -0.85 8.02 4.17
N PHE A 167 -1.82 8.90 3.94
CA PHE A 167 -1.61 10.18 3.29
C PHE A 167 -0.74 11.14 4.12
N CYS A 168 -0.92 11.17 5.45
CA CYS A 168 -0.03 11.90 6.34
C CYS A 168 1.42 11.39 6.22
N GLY A 169 1.60 10.08 6.14
CA GLY A 169 2.91 9.46 5.92
C GLY A 169 3.52 9.88 4.57
N TRP A 170 2.72 9.87 3.51
CA TRP A 170 3.19 10.34 2.20
C TRP A 170 3.60 11.81 2.24
N LEU A 171 2.76 12.70 2.80
CA LEU A 171 3.07 14.13 2.90
C LEU A 171 4.41 14.40 3.56
N THR A 172 4.74 13.65 4.60
CA THR A 172 5.95 13.84 5.42
C THR A 172 7.13 12.99 4.97
N GLY A 173 6.91 12.00 4.10
CA GLY A 173 7.93 11.01 3.71
C GLY A 173 8.35 10.08 4.85
N HIS A 174 7.54 9.98 5.90
CA HIS A 174 7.78 9.15 7.08
C HIS A 174 6.52 8.38 7.48
N SER A 175 6.67 7.16 7.98
CA SER A 175 5.57 6.46 8.62
C SER A 175 5.10 7.25 9.87
N ILE A 176 3.82 7.54 9.93
CA ILE A 176 3.21 8.19 11.09
C ILE A 176 3.04 7.16 12.19
N GLN A 177 3.65 7.42 13.34
CA GLN A 177 3.47 6.57 14.51
C GLN A 177 2.19 6.98 15.24
N ALA A 178 1.07 6.37 14.88
CA ALA A 178 -0.16 6.57 15.60
C ALA A 178 -0.11 5.87 16.97
N ILE A 179 -0.73 6.49 17.99
CA ILE A 179 -0.87 5.91 19.32
C ILE A 179 -1.99 4.86 19.29
N CYS A 180 -3.11 5.20 18.66
CA CYS A 180 -4.24 4.30 18.44
C CYS A 180 -5.16 4.86 17.36
N VAL A 181 -6.03 3.98 16.85
CA VAL A 181 -7.15 4.34 15.98
C VAL A 181 -8.45 3.91 16.64
N GLU A 182 -9.43 4.78 16.61
CA GLU A 182 -10.77 4.51 17.13
C GLU A 182 -11.79 4.57 16.01
N VAL A 183 -12.69 3.59 15.96
CA VAL A 183 -13.78 3.48 14.98
C VAL A 183 -15.10 3.42 15.73
N SER A 184 -16.02 4.31 15.40
CA SER A 184 -17.33 4.41 16.08
C SER A 184 -18.37 3.39 15.59
N ARG A 185 -17.93 2.35 14.92
CA ARG A 185 -18.76 1.27 14.39
C ARG A 185 -18.27 -0.07 14.93
N PRO A 186 -19.14 -1.10 14.96
CA PRO A 186 -18.75 -2.42 15.45
C PRO A 186 -17.71 -3.06 14.55
N SER A 187 -16.88 -3.93 15.12
CA SER A 187 -15.96 -4.75 14.34
C SER A 187 -16.74 -5.76 13.48
N ILE A 188 -16.31 -5.95 12.27
CA ILE A 188 -16.90 -6.93 11.33
C ILE A 188 -16.21 -8.29 11.36
N GLY A 189 -15.34 -8.51 12.33
CA GLY A 189 -14.68 -9.78 12.60
C GLY A 189 -13.25 -9.61 13.10
N ALA A 190 -12.75 -10.63 13.79
CA ALA A 190 -11.40 -10.60 14.39
C ALA A 190 -10.29 -10.47 13.33
N SER A 191 -10.42 -11.17 12.21
CA SER A 191 -9.44 -11.07 11.10
C SER A 191 -9.38 -9.67 10.52
N TYR A 192 -10.52 -8.98 10.41
CA TYR A 192 -10.57 -7.61 9.92
C TYR A 192 -9.85 -6.66 10.88
N ALA A 193 -10.12 -6.78 12.17
CA ALA A 193 -9.45 -5.97 13.20
C ALA A 193 -7.93 -6.18 13.18
N SER A 194 -7.48 -7.44 13.18
CA SER A 194 -6.05 -7.76 13.13
C SER A 194 -5.35 -7.24 11.86
N ASN A 195 -6.00 -7.35 10.71
CA ASN A 195 -5.46 -6.82 9.46
C ASN A 195 -5.33 -5.29 9.52
N MET A 196 -6.35 -4.61 10.09
CA MET A 196 -6.30 -3.15 10.26
C MET A 196 -5.20 -2.72 11.22
N GLU A 197 -4.97 -3.44 12.33
CA GLU A 197 -3.87 -3.19 13.26
C GLU A 197 -2.50 -3.38 12.60
N GLU A 198 -2.36 -4.44 11.80
CA GLU A 198 -1.13 -4.69 11.03
C GLU A 198 -0.86 -3.56 10.03
N MET A 199 -1.89 -3.11 9.31
CA MET A 199 -1.78 -2.03 8.33
C MET A 199 -1.46 -0.68 8.96
N LEU A 200 -2.08 -0.35 10.10
CA LEU A 200 -1.91 0.92 10.81
C LEU A 200 -0.64 0.94 11.69
N GLY A 201 -0.13 -0.23 12.06
CA GLY A 201 1.00 -0.35 12.96
C GLY A 201 0.70 0.10 14.39
N CYS A 202 -0.59 0.18 14.78
CA CYS A 202 -1.04 0.60 16.10
C CYS A 202 -2.35 -0.10 16.49
N PRO A 203 -2.73 -0.12 17.79
CA PRO A 203 -4.00 -0.69 18.24
C PRO A 203 -5.20 0.01 17.61
N ILE A 204 -6.22 -0.78 17.25
CA ILE A 204 -7.52 -0.28 16.79
C ILE A 204 -8.64 -0.67 17.76
N THR A 205 -9.52 0.25 18.06
CA THR A 205 -10.69 0.01 18.93
C THR A 205 -11.97 0.33 18.18
N PHE A 206 -12.84 -0.65 18.08
CA PHE A 206 -14.19 -0.50 17.51
C PHE A 206 -15.21 -0.16 18.62
N ASP A 207 -16.43 0.19 18.22
CA ASP A 207 -17.50 0.65 19.10
C ASP A 207 -17.10 1.85 19.97
N SER A 208 -16.19 2.67 19.47
CA SER A 208 -15.70 3.85 20.17
C SER A 208 -16.65 5.05 20.02
N ALA A 209 -16.43 6.10 20.80
CA ALA A 209 -17.25 7.32 20.74
C ALA A 209 -17.01 8.13 19.44
N ALA A 210 -15.88 7.96 18.78
CA ALA A 210 -15.48 8.72 17.61
C ALA A 210 -14.73 7.87 16.58
N ASN A 211 -14.65 8.38 15.33
CA ASN A 211 -13.71 7.88 14.33
C ASN A 211 -12.51 8.81 14.31
N ARG A 212 -11.36 8.35 14.78
CA ARG A 212 -10.16 9.19 14.85
C ARG A 212 -8.86 8.40 14.86
N ILE A 213 -7.80 9.06 14.42
CA ILE A 213 -6.42 8.66 14.60
C ILE A 213 -5.84 9.54 15.69
N VAL A 214 -5.23 8.95 16.69
CA VAL A 214 -4.51 9.67 17.76
C VAL A 214 -3.02 9.50 17.55
N PHE A 215 -2.27 10.59 17.56
CA PHE A 215 -0.82 10.58 17.40
C PHE A 215 -0.17 11.61 18.35
N PRO A 216 1.16 11.49 18.62
CA PRO A 216 1.89 12.48 19.40
C PRO A 216 1.77 13.87 18.78
N ARG A 217 1.67 14.91 19.60
CA ARG A 217 1.46 16.28 19.13
C ARG A 217 2.59 16.77 18.21
N ASP A 218 3.83 16.36 18.48
CA ASP A 218 5.00 16.71 17.69
C ASP A 218 4.99 16.15 16.25
N THR A 219 4.12 15.16 15.99
CA THR A 219 3.84 14.67 14.62
C THR A 219 3.35 15.81 13.72
N LEU A 220 2.64 16.81 14.26
CA LEU A 220 2.17 17.96 13.51
C LEU A 220 3.29 18.89 13.02
N ASP A 221 4.45 18.84 13.66
CA ASP A 221 5.64 19.64 13.34
C ASP A 221 6.49 19.00 12.23
N LEU A 222 6.17 17.76 11.80
CA LEU A 222 6.82 17.11 10.68
C LEU A 222 6.69 17.93 9.40
N ARG A 223 7.79 18.07 8.66
CA ARG A 223 7.79 18.83 7.43
C ARG A 223 7.07 18.10 6.31
N VAL A 224 6.28 18.83 5.54
CA VAL A 224 5.80 18.37 4.23
C VAL A 224 6.99 18.37 3.27
N VAL A 225 7.30 17.20 2.71
CA VAL A 225 8.46 17.00 1.81
C VAL A 225 8.04 16.84 0.36
N GLN A 226 6.74 16.79 0.10
CA GLN A 226 6.18 16.62 -1.23
C GLN A 226 6.14 17.94 -2.00
N ASN A 227 6.12 17.81 -3.32
CA ASN A 227 6.03 18.94 -4.26
C ASN A 227 5.13 18.58 -5.45
N THR A 228 4.91 19.51 -6.37
CA THR A 228 4.01 19.28 -7.51
C THR A 228 4.44 18.11 -8.39
N ALA A 229 5.74 17.85 -8.55
CA ALA A 229 6.22 16.74 -9.38
C ALA A 229 5.96 15.39 -8.70
N SER A 230 6.23 15.27 -7.37
CA SER A 230 5.90 14.06 -6.61
C SER A 230 4.38 13.87 -6.46
N LEU A 231 3.61 14.98 -6.42
CA LEU A 231 2.16 14.90 -6.42
C LEU A 231 1.61 14.30 -7.71
N GLN A 232 2.13 14.69 -8.87
CA GLN A 232 1.68 14.11 -10.13
C GLN A 232 1.90 12.59 -10.16
N LEU A 233 3.09 12.15 -9.76
CA LEU A 233 3.39 10.72 -9.65
C LEU A 233 2.47 10.03 -8.64
N PHE A 234 2.21 10.66 -7.51
CA PHE A 234 1.28 10.17 -6.51
C PHE A 234 -0.12 9.99 -7.10
N LEU A 235 -0.68 10.97 -7.76
CA LEU A 235 -2.02 10.92 -8.37
C LEU A 235 -2.13 9.82 -9.44
N ASP A 236 -1.06 9.58 -10.20
CA ASP A 236 -1.02 8.50 -11.21
C ASP A 236 -1.00 7.10 -10.59
N THR A 237 -0.48 6.97 -9.37
CA THR A 237 -0.29 5.69 -8.68
C THR A 237 -0.98 5.64 -7.31
N THR A 238 -1.88 6.57 -7.02
CA THR A 238 -2.41 6.88 -5.68
C THR A 238 -2.92 5.68 -4.91
N VAL A 239 -3.75 4.85 -5.55
CA VAL A 239 -4.34 3.69 -4.87
C VAL A 239 -3.26 2.75 -4.37
N PHE A 240 -2.26 2.53 -5.20
CA PHE A 240 -1.16 1.64 -4.87
C PHE A 240 -0.20 2.28 -3.85
N GLN A 241 0.15 3.56 -4.02
CA GLN A 241 1.06 4.23 -3.09
C GLN A 241 0.49 4.30 -1.67
N LEU A 242 -0.80 4.56 -1.52
CA LEU A 242 -1.43 4.53 -0.20
C LEU A 242 -1.42 3.14 0.42
N SER A 243 -1.67 2.08 -0.36
CA SER A 243 -1.53 0.72 0.14
C SER A 243 -0.08 0.32 0.47
N MET A 244 0.90 0.96 -0.18
CA MET A 244 2.33 0.76 0.12
C MET A 244 2.82 1.58 1.30
N ILE A 245 2.23 2.76 1.54
CA ILE A 245 2.52 3.58 2.72
C ILE A 245 2.02 2.88 3.99
N GLU A 246 0.92 2.15 3.89
CA GLU A 246 0.43 1.26 4.94
C GLU A 246 1.45 0.16 5.31
N ARG A 247 2.26 -0.23 4.35
CA ARG A 247 3.43 -1.11 4.54
C ARG A 247 4.72 -0.29 4.65
N GLN A 248 4.65 0.99 5.05
CA GLN A 248 5.91 1.72 5.18
C GLN A 248 6.81 1.04 6.18
N PRO A 249 8.02 0.77 5.75
CA PRO A 249 8.98 0.00 6.52
C PRO A 249 9.23 0.72 7.84
N ASN A 250 8.99 0.03 8.94
CA ASN A 250 9.43 0.47 10.27
C ASN A 250 10.96 0.60 10.34
N SER A 251 11.66 0.32 9.23
CA SER A 251 13.12 0.33 9.12
C SER A 251 13.60 0.80 7.75
N ALA A 252 14.79 1.40 7.68
CA ALA A 252 15.44 1.75 6.42
C ALA A 252 15.73 0.50 5.57
N ALA A 253 15.97 -0.64 6.21
CA ALA A 253 16.17 -1.93 5.54
C ALA A 253 14.93 -2.34 4.73
N GLU A 254 13.74 -2.18 5.30
CA GLU A 254 12.48 -2.53 4.64
C GLU A 254 12.17 -1.58 3.47
N ALA A 255 12.43 -0.26 3.63
CA ALA A 255 12.33 0.72 2.55
C ALA A 255 13.21 0.34 1.36
N ILE A 256 14.41 -0.11 1.65
CA ILE A 256 15.37 -0.55 0.64
C ILE A 256 14.86 -1.82 -0.06
N LYS A 257 14.34 -2.82 0.68
CA LYS A 257 13.78 -4.05 0.12
C LYS A 257 12.68 -3.76 -0.89
N GLN A 258 11.79 -2.82 -0.58
CA GLN A 258 10.72 -2.40 -1.48
C GLN A 258 11.24 -1.73 -2.76
N LEU A 259 12.29 -0.89 -2.65
CA LEU A 259 12.89 -0.19 -3.79
C LEU A 259 13.75 -1.09 -4.69
N ILE A 260 14.32 -2.15 -4.14
CA ILE A 260 15.08 -3.14 -4.91
C ILE A 260 14.15 -3.99 -5.77
N GLY A 261 12.97 -4.37 -5.24
CA GLY A 261 12.07 -5.30 -5.91
C GLY A 261 12.65 -6.72 -6.00
N TYR A 262 12.05 -7.56 -6.83
CA TYR A 262 12.47 -8.97 -7.02
C TYR A 262 13.12 -9.23 -8.38
N ASP A 263 13.32 -8.22 -9.22
CA ASP A 263 13.99 -8.36 -10.51
C ASP A 263 15.49 -8.10 -10.37
N PHE A 264 16.22 -9.16 -10.07
CA PHE A 264 17.69 -9.11 -9.96
C PHE A 264 18.40 -9.25 -11.32
N LYS A 265 17.70 -9.70 -12.36
CA LYS A 265 18.26 -9.93 -13.68
C LYS A 265 18.56 -8.63 -14.40
N THR A 266 17.67 -7.67 -14.32
CA THR A 266 17.86 -6.33 -14.94
C THR A 266 18.82 -5.43 -14.16
N GLY A 267 19.24 -5.86 -12.96
CA GLY A 267 20.17 -5.15 -12.10
C GLY A 267 19.53 -4.54 -10.86
N VAL A 268 20.31 -4.48 -9.80
CA VAL A 268 19.87 -3.89 -8.52
C VAL A 268 20.33 -2.42 -8.46
N PRO A 269 19.46 -1.48 -8.08
CA PRO A 269 19.84 -0.08 -7.92
C PRO A 269 21.10 0.08 -7.07
N SER A 270 21.93 1.05 -7.38
CA SER A 270 23.08 1.40 -6.53
C SER A 270 22.62 1.98 -5.20
N PHE A 271 23.51 1.98 -4.21
CA PHE A 271 23.20 2.59 -2.90
C PHE A 271 22.90 4.09 -3.01
N SER A 272 23.56 4.78 -3.95
CA SER A 272 23.32 6.19 -4.27
C SER A 272 21.92 6.41 -4.84
N GLU A 273 21.49 5.57 -5.79
CA GLU A 273 20.14 5.63 -6.35
C GLU A 273 19.06 5.34 -5.30
N ILE A 274 19.29 4.38 -4.41
CA ILE A 274 18.38 4.11 -3.28
C ILE A 274 18.29 5.33 -2.37
N ALA A 275 19.43 5.92 -1.99
CA ALA A 275 19.44 7.12 -1.15
C ALA A 275 18.67 8.28 -1.82
N HIS A 276 18.90 8.49 -3.12
CA HIS A 276 18.18 9.50 -3.90
C HIS A 276 16.65 9.23 -3.92
N ARG A 277 16.23 7.99 -4.14
CA ARG A 277 14.81 7.60 -4.15
C ARG A 277 14.14 7.76 -2.77
N LEU A 278 14.90 7.58 -1.69
CA LEU A 278 14.46 7.82 -0.32
C LEU A 278 14.58 9.29 0.11
N HIS A 279 14.95 10.19 -0.80
CA HIS A 279 15.19 11.61 -0.51
C HIS A 279 16.18 11.82 0.65
N MET A 280 17.19 10.97 0.72
CA MET A 280 18.24 10.99 1.76
C MET A 280 19.63 11.15 1.14
N SER A 281 20.56 11.73 1.91
CA SER A 281 21.99 11.58 1.57
C SER A 281 22.45 10.15 1.88
N GLU A 282 23.44 9.65 1.13
CA GLU A 282 24.04 8.33 1.38
C GLU A 282 24.53 8.18 2.82
N SER A 283 25.12 9.24 3.38
CA SER A 283 25.60 9.26 4.76
C SER A 283 24.45 9.12 5.77
N SER A 284 23.32 9.76 5.52
CA SER A 284 22.12 9.63 6.38
C SER A 284 21.51 8.23 6.30
N LEU A 285 21.39 7.67 5.10
CA LEU A 285 20.89 6.32 4.91
C LEU A 285 21.82 5.28 5.55
N ARG A 286 23.14 5.43 5.35
CA ARG A 286 24.15 4.55 5.99
C ARG A 286 24.07 4.58 7.51
N ARG A 287 23.86 5.76 8.11
CA ARG A 287 23.70 5.92 9.57
C ARG A 287 22.44 5.23 10.08
N ARG A 288 21.33 5.27 9.33
CA ARG A 288 20.10 4.53 9.66
C ARG A 288 20.32 3.02 9.64
N LEU A 289 20.91 2.49 8.56
CA LEU A 289 21.23 1.06 8.47
C LEU A 289 22.17 0.58 9.59
N LEU A 290 23.15 1.41 9.97
CA LEU A 290 24.02 1.12 11.11
C LEU A 290 23.26 1.01 12.43
N LYS A 291 22.27 1.89 12.67
CA LYS A 291 21.39 1.78 13.85
C LYS A 291 20.57 0.50 13.84
N GLU A 292 20.13 0.06 12.66
CA GLU A 292 19.39 -1.18 12.45
C GLU A 292 20.30 -2.43 12.44
N LYS A 293 21.64 -2.25 12.57
CA LYS A 293 22.64 -3.32 12.54
C LYS A 293 22.61 -4.16 11.27
N ILE A 294 22.24 -3.55 10.15
CA ILE A 294 22.15 -4.21 8.84
C ILE A 294 22.96 -3.41 7.80
N SER A 295 23.39 -4.07 6.73
CA SER A 295 24.06 -3.44 5.60
C SER A 295 23.24 -3.58 4.31
N TYR A 296 23.47 -2.69 3.35
CA TYR A 296 22.82 -2.78 2.03
C TYR A 296 23.14 -4.10 1.31
N GLN A 297 24.35 -4.62 1.49
CA GLN A 297 24.73 -5.93 0.92
C GLN A 297 23.93 -7.07 1.58
N LEU A 298 23.79 -7.04 2.90
CA LEU A 298 23.01 -8.06 3.62
C LEU A 298 21.54 -8.06 3.20
N ILE A 299 20.95 -6.87 2.99
CA ILE A 299 19.57 -6.76 2.47
C ILE A 299 19.44 -7.43 1.10
N LYS A 300 20.37 -7.17 0.17
CA LYS A 300 20.36 -7.81 -1.15
C LYS A 300 20.51 -9.33 -1.05
N ASP A 301 21.35 -9.79 -0.15
CA ASP A 301 21.62 -11.22 0.05
C ASP A 301 20.41 -11.93 0.66
N GLU A 302 19.72 -11.33 1.63
CA GLU A 302 18.47 -11.85 2.18
C GLU A 302 17.38 -11.98 1.10
N MET A 303 17.21 -10.95 0.28
CA MET A 303 16.21 -10.96 -0.79
C MET A 303 16.51 -12.04 -1.86
N ARG A 304 17.78 -12.13 -2.28
CA ARG A 304 18.22 -13.18 -3.21
C ARG A 304 18.03 -14.56 -2.63
N CYS A 305 18.36 -14.75 -1.35
CA CYS A 305 18.16 -16.03 -0.66
C CYS A 305 16.70 -16.45 -0.65
N LYS A 306 15.79 -15.52 -0.31
CA LYS A 306 14.35 -15.77 -0.29
C LYS A 306 13.84 -16.19 -1.68
N LEU A 307 14.16 -15.42 -2.72
CA LEU A 307 13.77 -15.72 -4.09
C LEU A 307 14.38 -17.05 -4.58
N ALA A 308 15.64 -17.34 -4.22
CA ALA A 308 16.28 -18.61 -4.53
C ALA A 308 15.52 -19.80 -3.93
N ILE A 309 15.09 -19.69 -2.67
CA ILE A 309 14.30 -20.73 -1.98
C ILE A 309 12.97 -20.94 -2.70
N GLU A 310 12.26 -19.86 -3.05
CA GLU A 310 11.01 -19.92 -3.80
C GLU A 310 11.19 -20.63 -5.15
N CYS A 311 12.22 -20.25 -5.92
CA CYS A 311 12.54 -20.89 -7.19
C CYS A 311 12.96 -22.37 -7.06
N LEU A 312 13.65 -22.73 -5.98
CA LEU A 312 14.09 -24.12 -5.72
C LEU A 312 12.94 -25.05 -5.32
N ASN A 313 11.80 -24.51 -4.89
CA ASN A 313 10.59 -25.29 -4.59
C ASN A 313 9.94 -25.88 -5.85
N ASP A 314 10.25 -25.35 -7.03
CA ASP A 314 9.87 -25.93 -8.32
C ASP A 314 10.97 -26.88 -8.80
N PRO A 315 10.72 -28.22 -8.84
CA PRO A 315 11.70 -29.19 -9.26
C PRO A 315 12.06 -29.12 -10.75
N SER A 316 11.21 -28.51 -11.57
CA SER A 316 11.43 -28.39 -13.03
C SER A 316 12.49 -27.34 -13.39
N ARG A 317 12.71 -26.35 -12.52
CA ARG A 317 13.63 -25.22 -12.76
C ARG A 317 15.09 -25.66 -12.61
N LYS A 318 15.92 -25.33 -13.62
CA LYS A 318 17.36 -25.64 -13.56
C LYS A 318 18.10 -24.65 -12.65
N ILE A 319 19.09 -25.14 -11.90
CA ILE A 319 19.88 -24.31 -10.98
C ILE A 319 20.59 -23.15 -11.71
N ASN A 320 21.02 -23.38 -12.96
CA ASN A 320 21.67 -22.35 -13.78
C ASN A 320 20.70 -21.22 -14.15
N ASP A 321 19.45 -21.56 -14.49
CA ASP A 321 18.42 -20.58 -14.83
C ASP A 321 18.04 -19.73 -13.60
N ILE A 322 17.99 -20.35 -12.42
CA ILE A 322 17.78 -19.66 -11.14
C ILE A 322 18.95 -18.70 -10.86
N ALA A 323 20.19 -19.11 -11.11
CA ALA A 323 21.36 -18.25 -10.93
C ALA A 323 21.28 -17.00 -11.83
N ASP A 324 20.92 -17.17 -13.10
CA ASP A 324 20.75 -16.07 -14.06
C ASP A 324 19.65 -15.10 -13.63
N GLU A 325 18.50 -15.61 -13.20
CA GLU A 325 17.37 -14.80 -12.70
C GLU A 325 17.72 -13.99 -11.43
N LEU A 326 18.58 -14.55 -10.57
CA LEU A 326 19.09 -13.88 -9.39
C LEU A 326 20.23 -12.89 -9.69
N GLY A 327 20.57 -12.68 -10.98
CA GLY A 327 21.58 -11.73 -11.42
C GLY A 327 23.02 -12.19 -11.16
N PHE A 328 23.27 -13.51 -11.07
CA PHE A 328 24.62 -14.05 -11.00
C PHE A 328 25.19 -14.32 -12.40
N THR A 329 26.31 -13.72 -12.72
CA THR A 329 27.03 -13.96 -13.97
C THR A 329 27.53 -15.40 -14.09
N GLU A 330 27.90 -15.99 -12.95
CA GLU A 330 28.44 -17.34 -12.85
C GLU A 330 27.61 -18.22 -11.91
N PRO A 331 27.06 -19.36 -12.36
CA PRO A 331 26.30 -20.29 -11.52
C PRO A 331 27.07 -20.77 -10.28
N SER A 332 28.39 -20.91 -10.40
CA SER A 332 29.28 -21.28 -9.29
C SER A 332 29.27 -20.25 -8.16
N SER A 333 29.10 -18.96 -8.49
CA SER A 333 28.99 -17.87 -7.52
C SER A 333 27.66 -17.93 -6.78
N PHE A 334 26.57 -18.24 -7.48
CA PHE A 334 25.27 -18.50 -6.84
C PHE A 334 25.36 -19.66 -5.85
N VAL A 335 25.91 -20.80 -6.25
CA VAL A 335 26.05 -21.98 -5.38
C VAL A 335 26.82 -21.65 -4.09
N ARG A 336 27.91 -20.88 -4.19
CA ARG A 336 28.70 -20.44 -3.03
C ARG A 336 27.89 -19.49 -2.13
N SER A 337 27.23 -18.49 -2.71
CA SER A 337 26.40 -17.56 -1.96
C SER A 337 25.23 -18.25 -1.26
N PHE A 338 24.51 -19.11 -1.96
CA PHE A 338 23.39 -19.85 -1.39
C PHE A 338 23.82 -20.77 -0.24
N ARG A 339 24.99 -21.45 -0.38
CA ARG A 339 25.56 -22.22 0.71
C ARG A 339 25.95 -21.35 1.91
N HIS A 340 26.46 -20.15 1.64
CA HIS A 340 26.76 -19.19 2.72
C HIS A 340 25.50 -18.75 3.45
N TRP A 341 24.40 -18.50 2.73
CA TRP A 341 23.13 -18.05 3.31
C TRP A 341 22.38 -19.12 4.08
N THR A 342 22.37 -20.38 3.58
CA THR A 342 21.50 -21.45 4.07
C THR A 342 22.24 -22.61 4.72
N GLY A 343 23.55 -22.69 4.61
CA GLY A 343 24.35 -23.83 5.02
C GLY A 343 24.38 -25.00 4.02
N HIS A 344 23.49 -25.00 3.01
CA HIS A 344 23.32 -26.10 2.05
C HIS A 344 23.58 -25.65 0.61
N THR A 345 24.01 -26.56 -0.26
CA THR A 345 24.03 -26.26 -1.70
C THR A 345 22.59 -26.24 -2.25
N PRO A 346 22.30 -25.48 -3.33
CA PRO A 346 20.96 -25.45 -3.94
C PRO A 346 20.40 -26.84 -4.26
N LYS A 347 21.27 -27.75 -4.73
CA LYS A 347 20.91 -29.14 -5.03
C LYS A 347 20.53 -29.94 -3.78
N ALA A 348 21.31 -29.82 -2.72
CA ALA A 348 21.05 -30.50 -1.46
C ALA A 348 19.75 -29.98 -0.80
N TYR A 349 19.57 -28.65 -0.80
CA TYR A 349 18.37 -28.00 -0.30
C TYR A 349 17.11 -28.49 -0.99
N ARG A 350 17.10 -28.51 -2.34
CA ARG A 350 15.97 -29.02 -3.12
C ARG A 350 15.65 -30.49 -2.79
N GLN A 351 16.67 -31.34 -2.63
CA GLN A 351 16.46 -32.75 -2.30
C GLN A 351 15.83 -32.93 -0.91
N GLU A 352 16.20 -32.10 0.05
CA GLU A 352 15.65 -32.12 1.40
C GLU A 352 14.18 -31.66 1.43
N VAL A 353 13.86 -30.57 0.74
CA VAL A 353 12.48 -30.06 0.62
C VAL A 353 11.57 -31.06 -0.09
N LEU A 354 12.04 -31.73 -1.15
CA LEU A 354 11.26 -32.76 -1.84
C LEU A 354 11.01 -34.01 -0.97
N LYS A 355 11.97 -34.37 -0.12
CA LYS A 355 11.77 -35.46 0.85
C LYS A 355 10.72 -35.12 1.89
N LEU A 356 10.72 -33.89 2.43
CA LEU A 356 9.73 -33.45 3.40
C LEU A 356 8.32 -33.42 2.79
N LYS A 357 8.14 -32.90 1.59
CA LYS A 357 6.85 -32.90 0.89
C LYS A 357 6.31 -34.30 0.56
N SER A 358 7.17 -35.28 0.37
CA SER A 358 6.76 -36.68 0.15
C SER A 358 6.36 -37.41 1.42
N ILE A 359 6.79 -36.94 2.59
CA ILE A 359 6.40 -37.50 3.91
C ILE A 359 5.04 -36.91 4.33
N ASP A 360 4.77 -35.64 4.05
CA ASP A 360 3.48 -35.00 4.37
C ASP A 360 2.33 -35.41 3.44
N ALA A 361 2.63 -36.08 2.32
CA ALA A 361 1.65 -36.57 1.33
C ALA A 361 1.38 -38.08 1.46
N ALA A 362 2.01 -38.81 2.39
CA ALA A 362 1.84 -40.22 2.68
C ALA A 362 1.14 -40.44 4.01
#